data_6d2677da18a078392acfb1496975deb9
#
_entry.id   6d2677da18a078392acfb1496975deb9
#
_cell.length_a   1.000
_cell.length_b   1.000
_cell.length_c   1.000
_cell.angle_alpha   90.00
_cell.angle_beta   90.00
_cell.angle_gamma   90.00
#
_symmetry.space_group_name_H-M   'P 1'
#
loop_
_entity.id
_entity.type
_entity.pdbx_description
1 polymer ?
#
loop_
_entity_poly.entity_id
_entity_poly.type
_entity_poly.pdbx_seq_one_letter_code
_entity_poly.pdbx_strand_id
1 'polypeptide(L)'
;MKFELQYTDPKSNARAGLITTDHGQIETPIFMPVGTVGTVKGVHLHELKEDIKAQIILGNTYHLYLRPGLDIIEGAGGLHRFNGFDRPMLTDSGGFQVFSLAGIRKMREEGVEFRSHIDGSKHLFTPERVMDIERTIGADIMMAFDECAPGTSDYEYAKKSMELTHRWLDRCIARFNETEPKYGYSQSLFPIVQGCVYPDLRRRSAEYIASKNADGNAIGGLAVGEPTEKMYEMIEVVNEILPADKPRYLMGVGTPANILEGIERGVDMFDCVMPTRNGRNGMLFTKQGIMNMRNKKWENDYSPIEADGASYVDTMYSKAYLRHLFHAQELLALQIASIHNLAFYLWLAGEARRHIIAGDFSTWKPKMVEQVTTRL
;
A
#
# COMPACT_ATOMS: atom_id res chain seq x y z
N MET A 1 2.10 11.89 -14.83
CA MET A 1 0.84 11.45 -14.17
C MET A 1 -0.10 12.66 -14.01
N LYS A 2 -1.42 12.47 -14.01
CA LYS A 2 -2.42 13.51 -13.75
C LYS A 2 -3.37 13.03 -12.65
N PHE A 3 -3.72 13.90 -11.71
CA PHE A 3 -4.79 13.68 -10.72
C PHE A 3 -5.92 14.66 -10.93
N GLU A 4 -7.15 14.20 -10.89
CA GLU A 4 -8.37 14.98 -10.98
C GLU A 4 -9.23 14.70 -9.75
N LEU A 5 -9.38 15.70 -8.88
CA LEU A 5 -10.31 15.63 -7.76
C LEU A 5 -11.73 15.82 -8.32
N GLN A 6 -12.57 14.78 -8.22
CA GLN A 6 -13.90 14.75 -8.78
C GLN A 6 -15.00 15.15 -7.79
N TYR A 7 -14.84 14.73 -6.54
CA TYR A 7 -15.84 14.98 -5.49
C TYR A 7 -15.19 15.02 -4.09
N THR A 8 -15.76 15.83 -3.19
CA THR A 8 -15.44 15.86 -1.76
C THR A 8 -16.73 15.72 -0.97
N ASP A 9 -16.74 14.83 0.03
CA ASP A 9 -17.90 14.65 0.91
C ASP A 9 -18.20 15.93 1.69
N PRO A 10 -19.45 16.40 1.73
CA PRO A 10 -19.78 17.67 2.37
C PRO A 10 -19.67 17.67 3.89
N LYS A 11 -19.51 16.49 4.52
CA LYS A 11 -19.51 16.32 5.99
C LYS A 11 -18.20 15.76 6.54
N SER A 12 -17.24 15.46 5.67
CA SER A 12 -15.93 14.95 6.06
C SER A 12 -14.86 15.39 5.06
N ASN A 13 -13.61 14.96 5.26
CA ASN A 13 -12.52 15.16 4.31
C ASN A 13 -12.44 14.05 3.25
N ALA A 14 -13.38 13.11 3.24
CA ALA A 14 -13.41 12.03 2.26
C ALA A 14 -13.59 12.57 0.86
N ARG A 15 -12.81 12.05 -0.09
CA ARG A 15 -12.78 12.56 -1.45
C ARG A 15 -12.66 11.44 -2.49
N ALA A 16 -13.21 11.67 -3.65
CA ALA A 16 -13.12 10.79 -4.81
C ALA A 16 -12.38 11.51 -5.93
N GLY A 17 -11.41 10.84 -6.53
CA GLY A 17 -10.60 11.37 -7.61
C GLY A 17 -10.29 10.34 -8.67
N LEU A 18 -9.54 10.76 -9.68
CA LEU A 18 -9.05 9.93 -10.77
C LEU A 18 -7.57 10.22 -11.01
N ILE A 19 -6.74 9.20 -10.89
CA ILE A 19 -5.33 9.25 -11.29
C ILE A 19 -5.22 8.66 -12.69
N THR A 20 -4.49 9.33 -13.58
CA THR A 20 -4.20 8.83 -14.92
C THR A 20 -2.70 8.66 -15.08
N THR A 21 -2.27 7.44 -15.44
CA THR A 21 -0.90 7.07 -15.82
C THR A 21 -0.87 6.58 -17.26
N ASP A 22 0.31 6.30 -17.78
CA ASP A 22 0.46 5.73 -19.14
C ASP A 22 -0.07 4.28 -19.24
N HIS A 23 -0.20 3.56 -18.11
CA HIS A 23 -0.76 2.19 -18.06
C HIS A 23 -2.25 2.16 -17.66
N GLY A 24 -2.91 3.29 -17.47
CA GLY A 24 -4.34 3.33 -17.20
C GLY A 24 -4.77 4.28 -16.11
N GLN A 25 -6.03 4.15 -15.74
CA GLN A 25 -6.68 5.00 -14.74
C GLN A 25 -6.86 4.28 -13.41
N ILE A 26 -6.82 5.06 -12.33
CA ILE A 26 -7.01 4.58 -10.96
C ILE A 26 -8.06 5.47 -10.30
N GLU A 27 -9.20 4.89 -9.97
CA GLU A 27 -10.27 5.56 -9.23
C GLU A 27 -9.95 5.55 -7.74
N THR A 28 -9.86 6.72 -7.12
CA THR A 28 -9.62 6.85 -5.68
C THR A 28 -10.90 7.14 -4.90
N PRO A 29 -11.02 6.71 -3.63
CA PRO A 29 -10.01 5.96 -2.86
C PRO A 29 -9.78 4.55 -3.40
N ILE A 30 -8.52 4.06 -3.27
CA ILE A 30 -8.12 2.74 -3.80
C ILE A 30 -7.26 1.97 -2.80
N PHE A 31 -7.42 0.65 -2.75
CA PHE A 31 -6.49 -0.27 -2.10
C PHE A 31 -5.60 -0.95 -3.14
N MET A 32 -4.30 -0.96 -2.91
CA MET A 32 -3.30 -1.57 -3.80
C MET A 32 -2.87 -2.95 -3.28
N PRO A 33 -3.20 -4.05 -3.97
CA PRO A 33 -2.66 -5.36 -3.64
C PRO A 33 -1.13 -5.38 -3.67
N VAL A 34 -0.51 -5.99 -2.65
CA VAL A 34 0.96 -6.04 -2.54
C VAL A 34 1.53 -7.23 -3.31
N GLY A 35 2.28 -6.93 -4.35
CA GLY A 35 3.04 -7.86 -5.18
C GLY A 35 4.54 -7.81 -4.89
N THR A 36 4.98 -8.27 -3.73
CA THR A 36 6.33 -8.09 -3.16
C THR A 36 7.48 -8.37 -4.14
N VAL A 37 7.40 -9.45 -4.91
CA VAL A 37 8.41 -9.86 -5.90
C VAL A 37 7.84 -9.83 -7.33
N GLY A 38 7.00 -8.84 -7.62
CA GLY A 38 6.31 -8.72 -8.90
C GLY A 38 5.08 -9.63 -9.02
N THR A 39 4.65 -10.29 -7.92
CA THR A 39 3.46 -11.15 -7.88
C THR A 39 2.70 -10.98 -6.56
N VAL A 40 1.39 -10.97 -6.64
CA VAL A 40 0.50 -11.03 -5.47
C VAL A 40 0.41 -12.48 -5.02
N LYS A 41 0.74 -12.73 -3.75
CA LYS A 41 0.91 -14.11 -3.23
C LYS A 41 -0.36 -14.94 -3.31
N GLY A 42 -0.28 -16.06 -4.05
CA GLY A 42 -1.35 -17.03 -4.17
C GLY A 42 -2.49 -16.61 -5.11
N VAL A 43 -2.27 -15.59 -5.94
CA VAL A 43 -3.28 -15.07 -6.88
C VAL A 43 -2.69 -15.03 -8.28
N HIS A 44 -3.37 -15.63 -9.26
CA HIS A 44 -2.97 -15.53 -10.64
C HIS A 44 -3.31 -14.16 -11.23
N LEU A 45 -2.58 -13.79 -12.28
CA LEU A 45 -2.75 -12.50 -12.96
C LEU A 45 -4.18 -12.33 -13.51
N HIS A 46 -4.79 -13.40 -14.02
CA HIS A 46 -6.17 -13.38 -14.51
C HIS A 46 -7.15 -13.00 -13.39
N GLU A 47 -7.09 -13.67 -12.24
CA GLU A 47 -7.95 -13.39 -11.08
C GLU A 47 -7.72 -11.97 -10.54
N LEU A 48 -6.45 -11.52 -10.53
CA LEU A 48 -6.11 -10.16 -10.10
C LEU A 48 -6.75 -9.09 -10.99
N LYS A 49 -6.83 -9.34 -12.31
CA LYS A 49 -7.37 -8.40 -13.29
C LYS A 49 -8.89 -8.50 -13.42
N GLU A 50 -9.44 -9.71 -13.54
CA GLU A 50 -10.83 -9.90 -13.96
C GLU A 50 -11.78 -10.07 -12.76
N ASP A 51 -11.35 -10.76 -11.69
CA ASP A 51 -12.19 -11.02 -10.52
C ASP A 51 -11.98 -9.96 -9.43
N ILE A 52 -10.74 -9.76 -9.01
CA ILE A 52 -10.38 -8.77 -7.98
C ILE A 52 -10.45 -7.35 -8.55
N LYS A 53 -10.25 -7.18 -9.86
CA LYS A 53 -10.29 -5.91 -10.59
C LYS A 53 -9.29 -4.87 -10.07
N ALA A 54 -8.10 -5.34 -9.69
CA ALA A 54 -7.04 -4.46 -9.24
C ALA A 54 -6.67 -3.46 -10.35
N GLN A 55 -6.80 -2.17 -10.06
CA GLN A 55 -6.44 -1.09 -10.98
C GLN A 55 -4.96 -0.72 -10.88
N ILE A 56 -4.34 -1.01 -9.76
CA ILE A 56 -2.93 -0.79 -9.46
C ILE A 56 -2.44 -1.85 -8.47
N ILE A 57 -1.18 -2.25 -8.57
CA ILE A 57 -0.50 -3.09 -7.58
C ILE A 57 0.78 -2.43 -7.09
N LEU A 58 1.25 -2.86 -5.91
CA LEU A 58 2.49 -2.38 -5.32
C LEU A 58 3.58 -3.45 -5.39
N GLY A 59 4.76 -3.11 -5.90
CA GLY A 59 5.98 -3.91 -5.84
C GLY A 59 6.96 -3.41 -4.79
N ASN A 60 7.82 -4.29 -4.25
CA ASN A 60 8.83 -3.88 -3.28
C ASN A 60 10.22 -3.83 -3.92
N THR A 61 10.78 -2.64 -4.03
CA THR A 61 12.07 -2.36 -4.67
C THR A 61 13.21 -3.16 -4.06
N TYR A 62 13.31 -3.24 -2.74
CA TYR A 62 14.33 -4.04 -2.06
C TYR A 62 14.33 -5.51 -2.51
N HIS A 63 13.15 -6.11 -2.58
CA HIS A 63 13.01 -7.52 -2.96
C HIS A 63 13.31 -7.73 -4.44
N LEU A 64 12.79 -6.87 -5.32
CA LEU A 64 13.02 -6.93 -6.77
C LEU A 64 14.49 -6.70 -7.12
N TYR A 65 15.17 -5.78 -6.43
CA TYR A 65 16.59 -5.54 -6.57
C TYR A 65 17.45 -6.76 -6.21
N LEU A 66 17.14 -7.46 -5.13
CA LEU A 66 17.88 -8.65 -4.70
C LEU A 66 17.53 -9.88 -5.54
N ARG A 67 16.24 -10.02 -5.93
CA ARG A 67 15.74 -11.16 -6.70
C ARG A 67 14.45 -10.78 -7.43
N PRO A 68 14.41 -10.86 -8.79
CA PRO A 68 15.37 -11.53 -9.67
C PRO A 68 16.68 -10.77 -9.88
N GLY A 69 16.77 -9.49 -9.55
CA GLY A 69 17.86 -8.59 -9.85
C GLY A 69 17.57 -7.67 -11.05
N LEU A 70 18.27 -6.56 -11.10
CA LEU A 70 17.99 -5.50 -12.08
C LEU A 70 18.26 -5.93 -13.51
N ASP A 71 19.33 -6.70 -13.75
CA ASP A 71 19.71 -7.14 -15.11
C ASP A 71 18.60 -7.98 -15.75
N ILE A 72 17.89 -8.80 -14.96
CA ILE A 72 16.79 -9.63 -15.43
C ILE A 72 15.56 -8.76 -15.72
N ILE A 73 15.24 -7.81 -14.84
CA ILE A 73 14.09 -6.91 -15.02
C ILE A 73 14.33 -6.00 -16.24
N GLU A 74 15.53 -5.44 -16.38
CA GLU A 74 15.91 -4.60 -17.52
C GLU A 74 15.89 -5.39 -18.84
N GLY A 75 16.45 -6.60 -18.84
CA GLY A 75 16.43 -7.51 -19.98
C GLY A 75 15.01 -7.90 -20.43
N ALA A 76 14.05 -7.95 -19.51
CA ALA A 76 12.63 -8.17 -19.81
C ALA A 76 11.93 -6.92 -20.37
N GLY A 77 12.51 -5.73 -20.24
CA GLY A 77 11.90 -4.46 -20.63
C GLY A 77 11.05 -3.83 -19.52
N GLY A 78 11.46 -3.98 -18.25
CA GLY A 78 10.82 -3.45 -17.07
C GLY A 78 9.84 -4.40 -16.41
N LEU A 79 9.36 -4.00 -15.20
CA LEU A 79 8.52 -4.84 -14.36
C LEU A 79 7.18 -5.23 -15.02
N HIS A 80 6.55 -4.31 -15.75
CA HIS A 80 5.29 -4.56 -16.48
C HIS A 80 5.43 -5.73 -17.47
N ARG A 81 6.51 -5.74 -18.25
CA ARG A 81 6.79 -6.85 -19.20
C ARG A 81 7.25 -8.11 -18.49
N PHE A 82 8.01 -7.97 -17.40
CA PHE A 82 8.51 -9.09 -16.64
C PHE A 82 7.40 -9.92 -16.00
N ASN A 83 6.40 -9.28 -15.38
CA ASN A 83 5.31 -9.97 -14.69
C ASN A 83 4.01 -10.06 -15.51
N GLY A 84 3.89 -9.35 -16.63
CA GLY A 84 2.72 -9.35 -17.51
C GLY A 84 1.55 -8.52 -16.98
N PHE A 85 1.73 -7.69 -15.96
CA PHE A 85 0.68 -6.80 -15.47
C PHE A 85 0.69 -5.49 -16.25
N ASP A 86 -0.33 -5.28 -17.07
CA ASP A 86 -0.48 -4.17 -18.01
C ASP A 86 -1.22 -2.95 -17.45
N ARG A 87 -1.50 -2.94 -16.13
CA ARG A 87 -2.13 -1.83 -15.40
C ARG A 87 -1.10 -1.09 -14.55
N PRO A 88 -1.44 0.08 -14.00
CA PRO A 88 -0.53 0.86 -13.17
C PRO A 88 0.17 0.07 -12.07
N MET A 89 1.43 0.40 -11.81
CA MET A 89 2.21 -0.12 -10.69
C MET A 89 2.87 1.00 -9.90
N LEU A 90 2.94 0.80 -8.58
CA LEU A 90 3.74 1.61 -7.66
C LEU A 90 4.86 0.74 -7.09
N THR A 91 6.06 1.27 -6.94
CA THR A 91 7.15 0.62 -6.19
C THR A 91 7.54 1.47 -4.99
N ASP A 92 7.69 0.81 -3.82
CA ASP A 92 8.22 1.45 -2.63
C ASP A 92 9.72 1.75 -2.79
N SER A 93 10.28 2.59 -1.92
CA SER A 93 11.70 2.95 -1.95
C SER A 93 12.67 1.84 -1.53
N GLY A 94 12.16 0.76 -0.94
CA GLY A 94 12.96 -0.26 -0.26
C GLY A 94 13.48 0.15 1.12
N GLY A 95 13.28 1.39 1.56
CA GLY A 95 13.75 1.91 2.84
C GLY A 95 13.25 1.08 4.02
N PHE A 96 11.95 0.87 4.14
CA PHE A 96 11.37 0.08 5.23
C PHE A 96 11.93 -1.35 5.29
N GLN A 97 12.12 -2.04 4.16
CA GLN A 97 12.64 -3.40 4.13
C GLN A 97 14.11 -3.46 4.54
N VAL A 98 14.92 -2.47 4.15
CA VAL A 98 16.30 -2.33 4.62
C VAL A 98 16.33 -2.15 6.15
N PHE A 99 15.37 -1.39 6.71
CA PHE A 99 15.26 -1.19 8.15
C PHE A 99 14.73 -2.41 8.90
N SER A 100 13.78 -3.14 8.35
CA SER A 100 13.09 -4.24 9.04
C SER A 100 13.73 -5.62 8.84
N LEU A 101 14.33 -5.88 7.67
CA LEU A 101 14.82 -7.22 7.28
C LEU A 101 16.33 -7.35 7.31
N ALA A 102 17.09 -6.26 7.15
CA ALA A 102 18.53 -6.31 7.18
C ALA A 102 19.03 -6.45 8.62
N GLY A 103 19.54 -7.62 8.99
CA GLY A 103 20.05 -7.90 10.33
C GLY A 103 21.24 -7.02 10.73
N ILE A 104 22.05 -6.57 9.77
CA ILE A 104 23.16 -5.62 9.97
C ILE A 104 23.00 -4.50 8.95
N ARG A 105 22.76 -3.30 9.45
CA ARG A 105 22.68 -2.08 8.66
C ARG A 105 23.50 -0.98 9.30
N LYS A 106 24.06 -0.11 8.47
CA LYS A 106 24.70 1.13 8.91
C LYS A 106 24.09 2.28 8.15
N MET A 107 23.39 3.14 8.87
CA MET A 107 22.83 4.36 8.34
C MET A 107 23.84 5.50 8.43
N ARG A 108 23.96 6.26 7.37
CA ARG A 108 24.80 7.43 7.24
C ARG A 108 24.10 8.50 6.44
N GLU A 109 24.68 9.70 6.39
CA GLU A 109 24.16 10.78 5.52
C GLU A 109 24.12 10.38 4.05
N GLU A 110 25.09 9.60 3.59
CA GLU A 110 25.19 9.16 2.19
C GLU A 110 24.10 8.16 1.81
N GLY A 111 23.62 7.35 2.76
CA GLY A 111 22.67 6.28 2.50
C GLY A 111 22.76 5.15 3.53
N VAL A 112 22.27 3.98 3.19
CA VAL A 112 22.21 2.80 4.06
C VAL A 112 23.03 1.65 3.49
N GLU A 113 24.08 1.25 4.20
CA GLU A 113 24.80 0.00 3.94
C GLU A 113 24.09 -1.15 4.65
N PHE A 114 23.79 -2.22 3.95
CA PHE A 114 23.10 -3.38 4.51
C PHE A 114 23.63 -4.71 3.94
N ARG A 115 23.27 -5.81 4.61
CA ARG A 115 23.51 -7.16 4.11
C ARG A 115 22.20 -7.77 3.59
N SER A 116 22.28 -8.38 2.42
CA SER A 116 21.19 -9.17 1.85
C SER A 116 20.78 -10.30 2.80
N HIS A 117 19.47 -10.44 3.03
CA HIS A 117 18.91 -11.56 3.80
C HIS A 117 18.94 -12.88 3.05
N ILE A 118 19.25 -12.85 1.73
CA ILE A 118 19.28 -14.03 0.86
C ILE A 118 20.63 -14.74 0.93
N ASP A 119 21.71 -13.99 0.79
CA ASP A 119 23.07 -14.51 0.61
C ASP A 119 24.15 -13.81 1.46
N GLY A 120 23.75 -12.78 2.25
CA GLY A 120 24.66 -12.02 3.11
C GLY A 120 25.55 -11.02 2.38
N SER A 121 25.41 -10.85 1.05
CA SER A 121 26.16 -9.86 0.27
C SER A 121 25.94 -8.44 0.79
N LYS A 122 26.96 -7.57 0.62
CA LYS A 122 26.89 -6.18 1.04
C LYS A 122 26.36 -5.30 -0.06
N HIS A 123 25.44 -4.42 0.28
CA HIS A 123 24.82 -3.45 -0.60
C HIS A 123 24.81 -2.07 0.02
N LEU A 124 24.78 -1.05 -0.83
CA LEU A 124 24.62 0.34 -0.44
C LEU A 124 23.45 0.95 -1.22
N PHE A 125 22.44 1.42 -0.50
CA PHE A 125 21.37 2.25 -1.04
C PHE A 125 21.66 3.70 -0.69
N THR A 126 21.89 4.52 -1.70
CA THR A 126 21.86 5.99 -1.61
C THR A 126 20.59 6.49 -2.28
N PRO A 127 20.13 7.71 -2.01
CA PRO A 127 18.99 8.30 -2.72
C PRO A 127 19.13 8.21 -4.24
N GLU A 128 20.30 8.54 -4.78
CA GLU A 128 20.57 8.46 -6.23
C GLU A 128 20.48 7.03 -6.75
N ARG A 129 21.09 6.10 -6.00
CA ARG A 129 21.08 4.67 -6.38
C ARG A 129 19.67 4.11 -6.38
N VAL A 130 18.83 4.49 -5.42
CA VAL A 130 17.43 4.05 -5.37
C VAL A 130 16.66 4.60 -6.57
N MET A 131 16.87 5.85 -6.98
CA MET A 131 16.24 6.38 -8.20
C MET A 131 16.67 5.60 -9.44
N ASP A 132 17.95 5.25 -9.58
CA ASP A 132 18.43 4.42 -10.70
C ASP A 132 17.80 3.01 -10.69
N ILE A 133 17.65 2.42 -9.51
CA ILE A 133 16.97 1.12 -9.33
C ILE A 133 15.51 1.23 -9.77
N GLU A 134 14.79 2.23 -9.30
CA GLU A 134 13.37 2.47 -9.61
C GLU A 134 13.16 2.76 -11.11
N ARG A 135 14.08 3.50 -11.75
CA ARG A 135 14.08 3.69 -13.21
C ARG A 135 14.23 2.36 -13.95
N THR A 136 15.06 1.46 -13.42
CA THR A 136 15.27 0.12 -14.01
C THR A 136 14.08 -0.81 -13.77
N ILE A 137 13.44 -0.73 -12.60
CA ILE A 137 12.22 -1.48 -12.33
C ILE A 137 11.07 -0.98 -13.23
N GLY A 138 10.90 0.33 -13.38
CA GLY A 138 9.97 0.92 -14.33
C GLY A 138 8.51 0.88 -13.87
N ALA A 139 8.20 1.12 -12.60
CA ALA A 139 6.84 1.35 -12.15
C ALA A 139 6.33 2.75 -12.55
N ASP A 140 5.01 2.96 -12.64
CA ASP A 140 4.42 4.29 -12.94
C ASP A 140 4.66 5.29 -11.82
N ILE A 141 4.60 4.83 -10.57
CA ILE A 141 4.81 5.64 -9.37
C ILE A 141 6.00 5.07 -8.60
N MET A 142 6.99 5.92 -8.37
CA MET A 142 8.20 5.65 -7.62
C MET A 142 8.15 6.36 -6.27
N MET A 143 8.53 5.69 -5.18
CA MET A 143 8.63 6.34 -3.88
C MET A 143 10.03 6.88 -3.64
N ALA A 144 10.13 8.08 -3.10
CA ALA A 144 11.42 8.64 -2.67
C ALA A 144 12.04 7.81 -1.54
N PHE A 145 13.38 7.71 -1.52
CA PHE A 145 14.09 7.00 -0.47
C PHE A 145 13.97 7.74 0.87
N ASP A 146 13.55 7.03 1.91
CA ASP A 146 13.24 7.59 3.22
C ASP A 146 13.78 6.72 4.36
N GLU A 147 13.85 7.29 5.55
CA GLU A 147 14.03 6.58 6.79
C GLU A 147 12.71 6.46 7.54
N CYS A 148 12.20 5.23 7.64
CA CYS A 148 11.02 4.93 8.45
C CYS A 148 11.45 4.64 9.89
N ALA A 149 11.44 5.66 10.76
CA ALA A 149 11.74 5.50 12.17
C ALA A 149 10.63 4.69 12.88
N PRO A 150 10.96 3.85 13.91
CA PRO A 150 9.96 3.18 14.73
C PRO A 150 8.99 4.18 15.36
N GLY A 151 7.69 3.84 15.43
CA GLY A 151 6.66 4.72 16.02
C GLY A 151 6.86 5.04 17.51
N THR A 152 7.69 4.25 18.19
CA THR A 152 8.09 4.43 19.61
C THR A 152 9.36 5.25 19.80
N SER A 153 9.93 5.81 18.72
CA SER A 153 11.13 6.64 18.78
C SER A 153 10.92 7.89 19.62
N ASP A 154 11.96 8.31 20.36
CA ASP A 154 11.94 9.60 21.04
C ASP A 154 11.93 10.77 20.04
N TYR A 155 11.61 11.96 20.55
CA TYR A 155 11.49 13.18 19.75
C TYR A 155 12.78 13.54 18.98
N GLU A 156 13.93 13.44 19.64
CA GLU A 156 15.21 13.81 19.03
C GLU A 156 15.60 12.87 17.89
N TYR A 157 15.35 11.57 18.05
CA TYR A 157 15.57 10.61 16.97
C TYR A 157 14.57 10.83 15.83
N ALA A 158 13.28 10.98 16.13
CA ALA A 158 12.23 11.25 15.15
C ALA A 158 12.55 12.50 14.31
N LYS A 159 13.02 13.57 14.97
CA LYS A 159 13.42 14.82 14.30
C LYS A 159 14.62 14.60 13.37
N LYS A 160 15.68 13.95 13.84
CA LYS A 160 16.88 13.66 13.03
C LYS A 160 16.55 12.79 11.82
N SER A 161 15.73 11.76 12.01
CA SER A 161 15.27 10.87 10.95
C SER A 161 14.44 11.62 9.90
N MET A 162 13.50 12.45 10.32
CA MET A 162 12.73 13.32 9.44
C MET A 162 13.64 14.27 8.62
N GLU A 163 14.57 14.91 9.28
CA GLU A 163 15.52 15.84 8.62
C GLU A 163 16.45 15.12 7.63
N LEU A 164 16.88 13.89 7.93
CA LEU A 164 17.61 13.04 7.01
C LEU A 164 16.76 12.67 5.78
N THR A 165 15.52 12.26 5.99
CA THR A 165 14.55 11.96 4.91
C THR A 165 14.37 13.17 3.99
N HIS A 166 14.29 14.39 4.53
CA HIS A 166 14.18 15.61 3.71
C HIS A 166 15.43 15.84 2.83
N ARG A 167 16.64 15.66 3.38
CA ARG A 167 17.88 15.80 2.59
C ARG A 167 18.00 14.70 1.53
N TRP A 168 17.60 13.49 1.86
CA TRP A 168 17.55 12.40 0.89
C TRP A 168 16.50 12.63 -0.21
N LEU A 169 15.36 13.23 0.13
CA LEU A 169 14.37 13.63 -0.87
C LEU A 169 14.93 14.61 -1.89
N ASP A 170 15.66 15.63 -1.45
CA ASP A 170 16.27 16.59 -2.38
C ASP A 170 17.22 15.90 -3.37
N ARG A 171 18.01 14.93 -2.88
CA ARG A 171 18.89 14.12 -3.72
C ARG A 171 18.10 13.18 -4.65
N CYS A 172 17.00 12.58 -4.18
CA CYS A 172 16.10 11.81 -5.04
C CYS A 172 15.53 12.66 -6.17
N ILE A 173 15.03 13.86 -5.85
CA ILE A 173 14.45 14.77 -6.84
C ILE A 173 15.53 15.21 -7.87
N ALA A 174 16.72 15.55 -7.41
CA ALA A 174 17.81 15.92 -8.31
C ALA A 174 18.13 14.76 -9.28
N ARG A 175 18.29 13.53 -8.75
CA ARG A 175 18.58 12.36 -9.58
C ARG A 175 17.44 11.98 -10.50
N PHE A 176 16.20 12.07 -10.03
CA PHE A 176 15.01 11.83 -10.84
C PHE A 176 14.95 12.77 -12.06
N ASN A 177 15.30 14.06 -11.87
CA ASN A 177 15.32 15.07 -12.93
C ASN A 177 16.51 14.92 -13.89
N GLU A 178 17.62 14.29 -13.45
CA GLU A 178 18.79 14.01 -14.28
C GLU A 178 18.63 12.75 -15.15
N THR A 179 17.64 11.91 -14.84
CA THR A 179 17.47 10.62 -15.50
C THR A 179 16.14 10.52 -16.23
N GLU A 180 16.15 9.88 -17.38
CA GLU A 180 14.96 9.64 -18.20
C GLU A 180 14.32 8.27 -17.89
N PRO A 181 13.00 8.13 -18.08
CA PRO A 181 12.34 6.83 -18.06
C PRO A 181 12.91 5.88 -19.13
N LYS A 182 13.14 4.60 -18.76
CA LYS A 182 13.82 3.65 -19.65
C LYS A 182 12.93 3.01 -20.73
N TYR A 183 11.61 2.97 -20.51
CA TYR A 183 10.72 2.07 -21.27
C TYR A 183 9.65 2.79 -22.11
N GLY A 184 9.81 4.09 -22.35
CA GLY A 184 8.97 4.89 -23.25
C GLY A 184 7.63 5.35 -22.64
N TYR A 185 7.47 5.27 -21.33
CA TYR A 185 6.36 5.84 -20.58
C TYR A 185 6.87 6.67 -19.41
N SER A 186 6.04 7.58 -18.92
CA SER A 186 6.39 8.48 -17.82
C SER A 186 6.32 7.79 -16.46
N GLN A 187 7.14 8.26 -15.52
CA GLN A 187 7.12 7.85 -14.12
C GLN A 187 6.97 9.09 -13.23
N SER A 188 6.28 8.94 -12.12
CA SER A 188 6.09 10.00 -11.13
C SER A 188 6.78 9.65 -9.82
N LEU A 189 7.42 10.64 -9.18
CA LEU A 189 8.08 10.49 -7.89
C LEU A 189 7.18 11.01 -6.77
N PHE A 190 6.88 10.17 -5.77
CA PHE A 190 6.13 10.56 -4.57
C PHE A 190 7.07 10.72 -3.39
N PRO A 191 7.16 11.92 -2.79
CA PRO A 191 7.82 12.15 -1.52
C PRO A 191 7.01 11.59 -0.35
N ILE A 192 7.69 11.36 0.79
CA ILE A 192 7.10 10.72 1.97
C ILE A 192 7.19 11.64 3.18
N VAL A 193 6.05 11.95 3.80
CA VAL A 193 5.98 12.66 5.08
C VAL A 193 6.39 11.72 6.19
N GLN A 194 7.36 12.14 7.02
CA GLN A 194 7.80 11.43 8.22
C GLN A 194 7.60 12.31 9.48
N GLY A 195 7.96 11.85 10.68
CA GLY A 195 7.85 12.60 11.93
C GLY A 195 7.23 11.82 13.09
N CYS A 196 7.12 10.47 12.97
CA CYS A 196 6.53 9.59 13.99
C CYS A 196 5.16 10.10 14.48
N VAL A 197 4.94 10.19 15.79
CA VAL A 197 3.67 10.61 16.43
C VAL A 197 3.74 12.05 16.97
N TYR A 198 4.65 12.87 16.45
CA TYR A 198 4.86 14.24 16.90
C TYR A 198 4.21 15.23 15.92
N PRO A 199 3.12 15.93 16.34
CA PRO A 199 2.36 16.79 15.43
C PRO A 199 3.18 17.93 14.78
N ASP A 200 4.11 18.52 15.54
CA ASP A 200 4.99 19.58 15.04
C ASP A 200 5.97 19.07 13.98
N LEU A 201 6.53 17.87 14.17
CA LEU A 201 7.40 17.25 13.16
C LEU A 201 6.59 16.84 11.92
N ARG A 202 5.40 16.27 12.08
CA ARG A 202 4.48 15.95 10.97
C ARG A 202 4.11 17.20 10.17
N ARG A 203 3.78 18.29 10.85
CA ARG A 203 3.46 19.57 10.22
C ARG A 203 4.66 20.09 9.41
N ARG A 204 5.82 20.17 10.04
CA ARG A 204 7.07 20.61 9.38
C ARG A 204 7.43 19.71 8.19
N SER A 205 7.24 18.41 8.32
CA SER A 205 7.49 17.47 7.21
C SER A 205 6.48 17.67 6.07
N ALA A 206 5.20 17.80 6.37
CA ALA A 206 4.16 18.02 5.37
C ALA A 206 4.37 19.33 4.60
N GLU A 207 4.75 20.42 5.29
CA GLU A 207 5.10 21.70 4.66
C GLU A 207 6.29 21.56 3.71
N TYR A 208 7.34 20.86 4.16
CA TYR A 208 8.52 20.61 3.34
C TYR A 208 8.18 19.80 2.08
N ILE A 209 7.42 18.72 2.25
CA ILE A 209 6.98 17.84 1.16
C ILE A 209 6.08 18.60 0.17
N ALA A 210 5.09 19.34 0.67
CA ALA A 210 4.18 20.15 -0.16
C ALA A 210 4.95 21.18 -1.01
N SER A 211 6.03 21.76 -0.47
CA SER A 211 6.87 22.73 -1.19
C SER A 211 7.58 22.16 -2.42
N LYS A 212 7.71 20.82 -2.53
CA LYS A 212 8.33 20.16 -3.68
C LYS A 212 7.40 20.06 -4.89
N ASN A 213 6.10 20.30 -4.72
CA ASN A 213 5.09 20.28 -5.78
C ASN A 213 5.13 19.00 -6.64
N ALA A 214 5.28 17.84 -5.98
CA ALA A 214 5.30 16.54 -6.64
C ALA A 214 3.93 16.16 -7.20
N ASP A 215 3.88 15.12 -8.03
CA ASP A 215 2.62 14.62 -8.64
C ASP A 215 1.67 13.95 -7.63
N GLY A 216 2.18 13.52 -6.48
CA GLY A 216 1.42 12.98 -5.36
C GLY A 216 2.30 12.95 -4.11
N ASN A 217 1.71 12.67 -2.95
CA ASN A 217 2.42 12.69 -1.67
C ASN A 217 2.05 11.47 -0.84
N ALA A 218 3.01 10.92 -0.11
CA ALA A 218 2.77 9.80 0.78
C ALA A 218 2.91 10.19 2.26
N ILE A 219 2.21 9.45 3.12
CA ILE A 219 2.25 9.55 4.57
C ILE A 219 2.87 8.24 5.07
N GLY A 220 4.13 8.28 5.45
CA GLY A 220 4.87 7.14 5.99
C GLY A 220 5.05 7.20 7.49
N GLY A 221 5.70 6.17 8.07
CA GLY A 221 6.04 6.10 9.49
C GLY A 221 4.85 6.08 10.43
N LEU A 222 3.72 5.54 10.00
CA LEU A 222 2.52 5.24 10.78
C LEU A 222 2.21 3.73 10.69
N ALA A 223 1.39 3.20 11.60
CA ALA A 223 1.14 1.77 11.79
C ALA A 223 2.43 0.94 12.07
N VAL A 224 3.39 1.56 12.77
CA VAL A 224 4.69 0.98 13.14
C VAL A 224 4.88 0.86 14.66
N GLY A 225 3.77 0.70 15.40
CA GLY A 225 3.74 0.43 16.86
C GLY A 225 3.04 1.48 17.71
N GLU A 226 2.55 2.58 17.14
CA GLU A 226 1.77 3.59 17.84
C GLU A 226 0.30 3.15 18.04
N PRO A 227 -0.42 3.76 19.02
CA PRO A 227 -1.86 3.60 19.14
C PRO A 227 -2.61 4.13 17.90
N THR A 228 -3.71 3.47 17.55
CA THR A 228 -4.52 3.80 16.36
C THR A 228 -5.02 5.23 16.35
N GLU A 229 -5.42 5.76 17.52
CA GLU A 229 -5.91 7.13 17.68
C GLU A 229 -4.82 8.16 17.35
N LYS A 230 -3.57 7.85 17.71
CA LYS A 230 -2.41 8.69 17.36
C LYS A 230 -2.13 8.67 15.85
N MET A 231 -2.28 7.53 15.21
CA MET A 231 -2.18 7.43 13.76
C MET A 231 -3.22 8.35 13.09
N TYR A 232 -4.48 8.32 13.53
CA TYR A 232 -5.54 9.16 12.96
C TYR A 232 -5.28 10.66 13.18
N GLU A 233 -4.85 11.05 14.38
CA GLU A 233 -4.44 12.44 14.69
C GLU A 233 -3.33 12.91 13.72
N MET A 234 -2.31 12.07 13.48
CA MET A 234 -1.22 12.43 12.58
C MET A 234 -1.65 12.54 11.12
N ILE A 235 -2.61 11.72 10.67
CA ILE A 235 -3.17 11.83 9.32
C ILE A 235 -3.91 13.17 9.16
N GLU A 236 -4.69 13.59 10.15
CA GLU A 236 -5.40 14.87 10.15
C GLU A 236 -4.40 16.04 10.04
N VAL A 237 -3.39 16.08 10.92
CA VAL A 237 -2.34 17.11 10.91
C VAL A 237 -1.65 17.22 9.55
N VAL A 238 -1.35 16.11 8.91
CA VAL A 238 -0.67 16.08 7.61
C VAL A 238 -1.61 16.53 6.49
N ASN A 239 -2.85 16.05 6.49
CA ASN A 239 -3.80 16.32 5.42
C ASN A 239 -4.38 17.76 5.45
N GLU A 240 -4.23 18.50 6.56
CA GLU A 240 -4.46 19.94 6.61
C GLU A 240 -3.49 20.74 5.71
N ILE A 241 -2.30 20.18 5.43
CA ILE A 241 -1.20 20.86 4.76
C ILE A 241 -0.99 20.34 3.34
N LEU A 242 -1.09 19.02 3.12
CA LEU A 242 -0.84 18.44 1.81
C LEU A 242 -1.82 19.00 0.76
N PRO A 243 -1.35 19.30 -0.47
CA PRO A 243 -2.16 19.86 -1.53
C PRO A 243 -3.43 19.04 -1.82
N ALA A 244 -4.56 19.72 -2.00
CA ALA A 244 -5.84 19.08 -2.27
C ALA A 244 -5.93 18.56 -3.72
N ASP A 245 -5.19 19.15 -4.64
CA ASP A 245 -5.12 18.79 -6.06
C ASP A 245 -4.10 17.67 -6.37
N LYS A 246 -3.59 17.00 -5.33
CA LYS A 246 -2.66 15.86 -5.44
C LYS A 246 -3.18 14.65 -4.68
N PRO A 247 -2.92 13.41 -5.15
CA PRO A 247 -3.28 12.21 -4.41
C PRO A 247 -2.43 12.06 -3.14
N ARG A 248 -3.05 11.49 -2.10
CA ARG A 248 -2.46 11.25 -0.78
C ARG A 248 -2.44 9.75 -0.50
N TYR A 249 -1.27 9.20 -0.32
CA TYR A 249 -1.04 7.77 -0.11
C TYR A 249 -0.63 7.49 1.33
N LEU A 250 -1.44 6.75 2.09
CA LEU A 250 -1.12 6.26 3.43
C LEU A 250 -0.47 4.88 3.34
N MET A 251 0.82 4.80 3.67
CA MET A 251 1.64 3.62 3.45
C MET A 251 1.43 2.55 4.53
N GLY A 252 1.27 1.29 4.10
CA GLY A 252 1.26 0.11 4.97
C GLY A 252 0.03 -0.06 5.86
N VAL A 253 -1.04 0.70 5.65
CA VAL A 253 -2.28 0.67 6.43
C VAL A 253 -3.42 0.07 5.61
N GLY A 254 -4.21 -0.82 6.12
CA GLY A 254 -4.23 -1.60 7.32
C GLY A 254 -5.48 -2.46 7.42
N THR A 255 -6.18 -2.39 8.55
CA THR A 255 -7.47 -3.07 8.72
C THR A 255 -8.58 -2.40 7.89
N PRO A 256 -9.70 -3.11 7.59
CA PRO A 256 -10.84 -2.48 6.92
C PRO A 256 -11.33 -1.19 7.60
N ALA A 257 -11.37 -1.18 8.92
CA ALA A 257 -11.73 0.02 9.70
C ALA A 257 -10.71 1.16 9.52
N ASN A 258 -9.39 0.86 9.56
CA ASN A 258 -8.36 1.88 9.34
C ASN A 258 -8.45 2.52 7.95
N ILE A 259 -8.82 1.73 6.94
CA ILE A 259 -9.03 2.24 5.57
C ILE A 259 -10.19 3.23 5.55
N LEU A 260 -11.34 2.89 6.14
CA LEU A 260 -12.51 3.78 6.20
C LEU A 260 -12.21 5.05 6.99
N GLU A 261 -11.49 4.94 8.11
CA GLU A 261 -11.04 6.08 8.91
C GLU A 261 -10.03 6.97 8.16
N GLY A 262 -9.12 6.36 7.40
CA GLY A 262 -8.18 7.11 6.55
C GLY A 262 -8.89 7.84 5.41
N ILE A 263 -9.88 7.19 4.76
CA ILE A 263 -10.70 7.81 3.72
C ILE A 263 -11.45 9.03 4.26
N GLU A 264 -12.09 8.92 5.43
CA GLU A 264 -12.78 10.05 6.08
C GLU A 264 -11.87 11.26 6.29
N ARG A 265 -10.58 11.01 6.53
CA ARG A 265 -9.52 12.02 6.74
C ARG A 265 -8.85 12.51 5.46
N GLY A 266 -9.34 12.08 4.30
CA GLY A 266 -8.88 12.55 2.99
C GLY A 266 -7.69 11.80 2.40
N VAL A 267 -7.49 10.55 2.77
CA VAL A 267 -6.52 9.64 2.13
C VAL A 267 -7.13 9.01 0.89
N ASP A 268 -6.34 8.90 -0.19
CA ASP A 268 -6.77 8.40 -1.50
C ASP A 268 -6.27 6.98 -1.80
N MET A 269 -5.08 6.62 -1.32
CA MET A 269 -4.41 5.38 -1.69
C MET A 269 -3.93 4.65 -0.45
N PHE A 270 -4.06 3.33 -0.46
CA PHE A 270 -3.68 2.44 0.65
C PHE A 270 -3.00 1.19 0.11
N ASP A 271 -2.09 0.64 0.88
CA ASP A 271 -1.56 -0.72 0.72
C ASP A 271 -1.44 -1.41 2.06
N CYS A 272 -1.53 -2.71 2.08
CA CYS A 272 -1.14 -3.53 3.22
C CYS A 272 -1.01 -5.00 2.82
N VAL A 273 -0.12 -5.72 3.49
CA VAL A 273 0.00 -7.17 3.30
C VAL A 273 -1.09 -7.98 4.02
N MET A 274 -1.92 -7.32 4.86
CA MET A 274 -2.93 -7.99 5.68
C MET A 274 -3.91 -8.86 4.89
N PRO A 275 -4.50 -8.43 3.76
CA PRO A 275 -5.47 -9.25 3.05
C PRO A 275 -4.93 -10.63 2.72
N THR A 276 -3.79 -10.72 2.07
CA THR A 276 -3.19 -12.01 1.68
C THR A 276 -2.51 -12.71 2.85
N ARG A 277 -1.85 -11.99 3.76
CA ARG A 277 -1.22 -12.60 4.94
C ARG A 277 -2.25 -13.20 5.89
N ASN A 278 -3.29 -12.46 6.23
CA ASN A 278 -4.36 -12.93 7.11
C ASN A 278 -5.18 -14.03 6.44
N GLY A 279 -5.49 -13.90 5.14
CA GLY A 279 -6.15 -14.93 4.36
C GLY A 279 -5.40 -16.27 4.45
N ARG A 280 -4.10 -16.28 4.19
CA ARG A 280 -3.27 -17.50 4.31
C ARG A 280 -3.20 -18.07 5.73
N ASN A 281 -3.52 -17.28 6.74
CA ASN A 281 -3.65 -17.73 8.13
C ASN A 281 -5.08 -18.14 8.52
N GLY A 282 -6.03 -18.11 7.57
CA GLY A 282 -7.41 -18.51 7.76
C GLY A 282 -8.33 -17.42 8.32
N MET A 283 -7.90 -16.16 8.29
CA MET A 283 -8.73 -15.02 8.67
C MET A 283 -9.28 -14.34 7.41
N LEU A 284 -10.61 -14.32 7.27
CA LEU A 284 -11.33 -13.69 6.19
C LEU A 284 -12.05 -12.42 6.69
N PHE A 285 -12.02 -11.40 5.86
CA PHE A 285 -12.76 -10.16 6.07
C PHE A 285 -13.99 -10.17 5.16
N THR A 286 -15.17 -10.00 5.73
CA THR A 286 -16.44 -9.99 5.01
C THR A 286 -17.22 -8.70 5.26
N LYS A 287 -18.25 -8.46 4.48
CA LYS A 287 -19.19 -7.33 4.68
C LYS A 287 -19.89 -7.38 6.04
N GLN A 288 -19.96 -8.54 6.67
CA GLN A 288 -20.65 -8.77 7.95
C GLN A 288 -19.69 -8.88 9.14
N GLY A 289 -18.38 -9.03 8.88
CA GLY A 289 -17.40 -9.16 9.95
C GLY A 289 -16.21 -10.05 9.61
N ILE A 290 -15.48 -10.43 10.65
CA ILE A 290 -14.23 -11.20 10.54
C ILE A 290 -14.51 -12.67 10.85
N MET A 291 -14.19 -13.55 9.92
CA MET A 291 -14.28 -15.02 10.08
C MET A 291 -12.90 -15.61 10.31
N ASN A 292 -12.76 -16.44 11.34
CA ASN A 292 -11.61 -17.35 11.46
C ASN A 292 -12.01 -18.73 10.97
N MET A 293 -11.55 -19.14 9.80
CA MET A 293 -11.91 -20.41 9.15
C MET A 293 -11.38 -21.65 9.89
N ARG A 294 -10.49 -21.50 10.85
CA ARG A 294 -10.03 -22.60 11.71
C ARG A 294 -11.03 -22.96 12.82
N ASN A 295 -12.01 -22.11 13.08
CA ASN A 295 -13.02 -22.34 14.12
C ASN A 295 -13.91 -23.54 13.79
N LYS A 296 -14.21 -24.36 14.82
CA LYS A 296 -15.02 -25.57 14.68
C LYS A 296 -16.45 -25.28 14.21
N LYS A 297 -17.01 -24.13 14.52
CA LYS A 297 -18.38 -23.76 14.14
C LYS A 297 -18.65 -23.83 12.63
N TRP A 298 -17.62 -23.69 11.79
CA TRP A 298 -17.75 -23.76 10.33
C TRP A 298 -17.73 -25.18 9.77
N GLU A 299 -17.54 -26.21 10.63
CA GLU A 299 -17.35 -27.60 10.19
C GLU A 299 -18.55 -28.17 9.41
N ASN A 300 -19.76 -27.76 9.79
CA ASN A 300 -21.02 -28.19 9.16
C ASN A 300 -21.77 -27.01 8.53
N ASP A 301 -21.10 -25.90 8.27
CA ASP A 301 -21.69 -24.76 7.56
C ASP A 301 -21.48 -24.89 6.06
N TYR A 302 -22.48 -25.45 5.37
CA TYR A 302 -22.45 -25.70 3.93
C TYR A 302 -22.90 -24.47 3.11
N SER A 303 -23.17 -23.34 3.75
CA SER A 303 -23.46 -22.09 3.04
C SER A 303 -22.20 -21.54 2.36
N PRO A 304 -22.35 -20.71 1.32
CA PRO A 304 -21.25 -20.01 0.68
C PRO A 304 -20.39 -19.23 1.67
N ILE A 305 -19.13 -18.97 1.31
CA ILE A 305 -18.24 -18.12 2.13
C ILE A 305 -18.93 -16.78 2.39
N GLU A 306 -19.43 -16.13 1.34
CA GLU A 306 -20.24 -14.93 1.42
C GLU A 306 -21.20 -14.89 0.21
N ALA A 307 -22.52 -14.96 0.48
CA ALA A 307 -23.53 -15.16 -0.58
C ALA A 307 -23.60 -13.97 -1.56
N ASP A 308 -23.31 -12.76 -1.10
CA ASP A 308 -23.22 -11.52 -1.86
C ASP A 308 -21.78 -11.01 -1.99
N GLY A 309 -20.79 -11.91 -1.90
CA GLY A 309 -19.37 -11.60 -1.93
C GLY A 309 -18.90 -10.93 -3.21
N ALA A 310 -17.68 -10.40 -3.17
CA ALA A 310 -17.12 -9.58 -4.22
C ALA A 310 -16.35 -10.40 -5.29
N SER A 311 -16.17 -11.71 -5.07
CA SER A 311 -15.42 -12.61 -5.97
C SER A 311 -16.14 -13.92 -6.23
N TYR A 312 -15.74 -14.64 -7.29
CA TYR A 312 -16.31 -15.95 -7.62
C TYR A 312 -16.11 -17.00 -6.53
N VAL A 313 -15.00 -16.93 -5.78
CA VAL A 313 -14.72 -17.89 -4.71
C VAL A 313 -15.73 -17.83 -3.58
N ASP A 314 -16.36 -16.67 -3.38
CA ASP A 314 -17.31 -16.42 -2.30
C ASP A 314 -18.58 -17.23 -2.42
N THR A 315 -19.05 -17.46 -3.63
CA THR A 315 -20.25 -18.23 -3.94
C THR A 315 -19.94 -19.68 -4.36
N MET A 316 -18.75 -19.92 -4.91
CA MET A 316 -18.36 -21.26 -5.40
C MET A 316 -18.05 -22.24 -4.28
N TYR A 317 -17.47 -21.75 -3.17
CA TYR A 317 -17.01 -22.60 -2.07
C TYR A 317 -17.81 -22.37 -0.80
N SER A 318 -18.10 -23.49 -0.08
CA SER A 318 -18.73 -23.41 1.24
C SER A 318 -17.71 -23.16 2.36
N LYS A 319 -18.19 -22.59 3.47
CA LYS A 319 -17.38 -22.42 4.69
C LYS A 319 -16.84 -23.75 5.22
N ALA A 320 -17.66 -24.81 5.21
CA ALA A 320 -17.23 -26.16 5.63
C ALA A 320 -16.08 -26.67 4.77
N TYR A 321 -16.17 -26.52 3.43
CA TYR A 321 -15.12 -26.97 2.53
C TYR A 321 -13.83 -26.16 2.71
N LEU A 322 -13.92 -24.85 2.77
CA LEU A 322 -12.74 -23.98 2.99
C LEU A 322 -12.06 -24.30 4.33
N ARG A 323 -12.86 -24.52 5.41
CA ARG A 323 -12.31 -24.98 6.69
C ARG A 323 -11.57 -26.32 6.55
N HIS A 324 -12.17 -27.29 5.86
CA HIS A 324 -11.52 -28.57 5.58
C HIS A 324 -10.17 -28.38 4.90
N LEU A 325 -10.08 -27.57 3.85
CA LEU A 325 -8.85 -27.27 3.13
C LEU A 325 -7.76 -26.66 4.05
N PHE A 326 -8.12 -25.76 4.96
CA PHE A 326 -7.18 -25.21 5.95
C PHE A 326 -6.66 -26.27 6.91
N HIS A 327 -7.51 -27.21 7.34
CA HIS A 327 -7.11 -28.33 8.20
C HIS A 327 -6.24 -29.36 7.46
N ALA A 328 -6.54 -29.61 6.20
CA ALA A 328 -5.77 -30.49 5.31
C ALA A 328 -4.45 -29.82 4.81
N GLN A 329 -4.25 -28.53 5.12
CA GLN A 329 -3.09 -27.74 4.68
C GLN A 329 -2.96 -27.64 3.14
N GLU A 330 -4.09 -27.67 2.43
CA GLU A 330 -4.12 -27.56 0.98
C GLU A 330 -3.80 -26.13 0.52
N LEU A 331 -3.01 -26.02 -0.55
CA LEU A 331 -2.64 -24.71 -1.14
C LEU A 331 -3.86 -23.94 -1.62
N LEU A 332 -4.90 -24.64 -2.07
CA LEU A 332 -6.14 -24.03 -2.53
C LEU A 332 -6.81 -23.18 -1.45
N ALA A 333 -6.71 -23.56 -0.17
CA ALA A 333 -7.22 -22.73 0.94
C ALA A 333 -6.58 -21.33 0.95
N LEU A 334 -5.28 -21.28 0.71
CA LEU A 334 -4.51 -20.04 0.74
C LEU A 334 -4.87 -19.12 -0.45
N GLN A 335 -5.14 -19.74 -1.61
CA GLN A 335 -5.57 -19.03 -2.82
C GLN A 335 -6.98 -18.45 -2.65
N ILE A 336 -7.95 -19.30 -2.29
CA ILE A 336 -9.35 -18.90 -2.03
C ILE A 336 -9.38 -17.72 -1.05
N ALA A 337 -8.72 -17.85 0.10
CA ALA A 337 -8.72 -16.83 1.13
C ALA A 337 -8.02 -15.53 0.71
N SER A 338 -6.97 -15.62 -0.12
CA SER A 338 -6.28 -14.44 -0.66
C SER A 338 -7.15 -13.68 -1.67
N ILE A 339 -7.80 -14.40 -2.59
CA ILE A 339 -8.72 -13.82 -3.59
C ILE A 339 -9.89 -13.17 -2.87
N HIS A 340 -10.56 -13.89 -1.96
CA HIS A 340 -11.66 -13.36 -1.15
C HIS A 340 -11.29 -12.04 -0.46
N ASN A 341 -10.22 -12.05 0.33
CA ASN A 341 -9.82 -10.86 1.09
C ASN A 341 -9.44 -9.68 0.19
N LEU A 342 -8.73 -9.91 -0.90
CA LEU A 342 -8.38 -8.84 -1.83
C LEU A 342 -9.62 -8.26 -2.50
N ALA A 343 -10.52 -9.12 -3.00
CA ALA A 343 -11.78 -8.66 -3.60
C ALA A 343 -12.61 -7.85 -2.60
N PHE A 344 -12.67 -8.28 -1.34
CA PHE A 344 -13.33 -7.53 -0.27
C PHE A 344 -12.71 -6.15 -0.06
N TYR A 345 -11.37 -6.04 0.00
CA TYR A 345 -10.70 -4.75 0.21
C TYR A 345 -10.92 -3.79 -0.95
N LEU A 346 -10.87 -4.28 -2.19
CA LEU A 346 -11.17 -3.47 -3.37
C LEU A 346 -12.65 -3.05 -3.40
N TRP A 347 -13.56 -3.97 -3.06
CA TRP A 347 -14.98 -3.68 -2.91
C TRP A 347 -15.22 -2.58 -1.84
N LEU A 348 -14.56 -2.68 -0.67
CA LEU A 348 -14.71 -1.71 0.42
C LEU A 348 -14.30 -0.29 0.00
N ALA A 349 -13.17 -0.16 -0.69
CA ALA A 349 -12.70 1.12 -1.22
C ALA A 349 -13.65 1.65 -2.31
N GLY A 350 -14.15 0.78 -3.19
CA GLY A 350 -15.12 1.13 -4.23
C GLY A 350 -16.47 1.56 -3.66
N GLU A 351 -16.98 0.90 -2.61
CA GLU A 351 -18.21 1.30 -1.91
C GLU A 351 -18.02 2.64 -1.20
N ALA A 352 -16.87 2.86 -0.53
CA ALA A 352 -16.55 4.16 0.04
C ALA A 352 -16.61 5.26 -1.02
N ARG A 353 -15.97 5.04 -2.19
CA ARG A 353 -16.03 5.97 -3.33
C ARG A 353 -17.48 6.23 -3.77
N ARG A 354 -18.29 5.19 -3.92
CA ARG A 354 -19.69 5.31 -4.32
C ARG A 354 -20.48 6.19 -3.35
N HIS A 355 -20.29 5.99 -2.04
CA HIS A 355 -20.95 6.78 -0.99
C HIS A 355 -20.42 8.22 -0.91
N ILE A 356 -19.14 8.46 -1.19
CA ILE A 356 -18.59 9.81 -1.31
C ILE A 356 -19.28 10.57 -2.44
N ILE A 357 -19.37 9.97 -3.63
CA ILE A 357 -20.02 10.58 -4.80
C ILE A 357 -21.51 10.80 -4.56
N ALA A 358 -22.17 9.89 -3.87
CA ALA A 358 -23.59 10.03 -3.49
C ALA A 358 -23.84 11.07 -2.38
N GLY A 359 -22.78 11.53 -1.68
CA GLY A 359 -22.87 12.53 -0.60
C GLY A 359 -23.43 11.96 0.71
N ASP A 360 -23.41 10.65 0.91
CA ASP A 360 -23.89 9.95 2.10
C ASP A 360 -22.83 9.12 2.85
N PHE A 361 -21.57 9.31 2.53
CA PHE A 361 -20.44 8.59 3.12
C PHE A 361 -20.42 8.67 4.65
N SER A 362 -20.61 9.87 5.22
CA SER A 362 -20.63 10.09 6.68
C SER A 362 -21.78 9.39 7.40
N THR A 363 -22.86 9.01 6.68
CA THR A 363 -23.98 8.23 7.22
C THR A 363 -23.74 6.73 7.11
N TRP A 364 -23.11 6.30 6.01
CA TRP A 364 -22.81 4.90 5.70
C TRP A 364 -21.61 4.36 6.52
N LYS A 365 -20.52 5.14 6.59
CA LYS A 365 -19.23 4.73 7.18
C LYS A 365 -19.35 4.16 8.61
N PRO A 366 -20.05 4.80 9.58
CA PRO A 366 -20.12 4.27 10.95
C PRO A 366 -20.71 2.86 11.03
N LYS A 367 -21.74 2.57 10.26
CA LYS A 367 -22.37 1.24 10.19
C LYS A 367 -21.41 0.21 9.59
N MET A 368 -20.68 0.59 8.53
CA MET A 368 -19.71 -0.29 7.89
C MET A 368 -18.53 -0.57 8.82
N VAL A 369 -18.03 0.41 9.57
CA VAL A 369 -16.97 0.20 10.57
C VAL A 369 -17.42 -0.79 11.66
N GLU A 370 -18.64 -0.67 12.17
CA GLU A 370 -19.21 -1.63 13.13
C GLU A 370 -19.24 -3.06 12.53
N GLN A 371 -19.75 -3.20 11.31
CA GLN A 371 -19.81 -4.49 10.61
C GLN A 371 -18.43 -5.12 10.44
N VAL A 372 -17.48 -4.41 9.82
CA VAL A 372 -16.16 -4.98 9.48
C VAL A 372 -15.27 -5.26 10.69
N THR A 373 -15.63 -4.77 11.86
CA THR A 373 -14.93 -5.04 13.14
C THR A 373 -15.57 -6.15 13.96
N THR A 374 -16.81 -6.54 13.63
CA THR A 374 -17.53 -7.62 14.32
C THR A 374 -16.83 -8.97 14.08
N ARG A 375 -16.71 -9.78 15.12
CA ARG A 375 -16.18 -11.15 15.01
C ARG A 375 -17.34 -12.14 14.86
N LEU A 376 -17.35 -12.84 13.74
CA LEU A 376 -18.34 -13.86 13.41
C LEU A 376 -17.96 -15.22 13.98
#